data_daf8f8be108424d53f2694c739526757
#
_entry.id   daf8f8be108424d53f2694c739526757
#
_cell.length_a   1.000
_cell.length_b   1.000
_cell.length_c   1.000
_cell.angle_alpha   90.00
_cell.angle_beta   90.00
_cell.angle_gamma   90.00
#
_symmetry.space_group_name_H-M   'P 1'
#
loop_
_entity.id
_entity.type
_entity.pdbx_description
1 polymer ?
#
loop_
_entity_poly.entity_id
_entity_poly.type
_entity_poly.pdbx_seq_one_letter_code
_entity_poly.pdbx_strand_id
1 'polypeptide(L)'
;MEIRISNLELIREAAREFIEHIGEHRVFAFYGEMGAGKTTFIKAICEELGVEDVITSPTFAIVNEYGLPDGDCIYHFDFYRIKKLEEVYDMGFEDYFYSGALCFIEWPELIEEVLPEDAVKVNITENADGSRTINY
;
A
#
# COMPACT_ATOMS: atom_id res chain seq x y z
N MET A 1 -0.98 -16.08 1.99
CA MET A 1 -0.07 -16.06 3.13
C MET A 1 -0.61 -15.17 4.24
N GLU A 2 -0.35 -15.50 5.49
CA GLU A 2 -0.86 -14.74 6.63
C GLU A 2 0.26 -14.29 7.54
N ILE A 3 0.21 -13.01 7.94
CA ILE A 3 1.13 -12.46 8.94
C ILE A 3 0.27 -11.89 10.06
N ARG A 4 0.60 -12.22 11.31
CA ARG A 4 -0.07 -11.70 12.49
C ARG A 4 0.83 -10.72 13.22
N ILE A 5 0.30 -9.53 13.51
CA ILE A 5 0.99 -8.50 14.26
C ILE A 5 0.33 -8.38 15.63
N SER A 6 0.99 -8.89 16.66
CA SER A 6 0.43 -8.91 18.03
C SER A 6 0.38 -7.50 18.65
N ASN A 7 1.33 -6.66 18.32
CA ASN A 7 1.37 -5.26 18.76
C ASN A 7 2.20 -4.43 17.78
N LEU A 8 2.12 -3.10 17.90
CA LEU A 8 2.81 -2.20 16.98
C LEU A 8 4.34 -2.31 17.00
N GLU A 9 4.92 -2.80 18.07
CA GLU A 9 6.38 -2.99 18.15
C GLU A 9 6.87 -4.04 17.16
N LEU A 10 6.00 -4.96 16.76
CA LEU A 10 6.33 -6.05 15.84
C LEU A 10 6.02 -5.70 14.38
N ILE A 11 5.54 -4.49 14.11
CA ILE A 11 5.13 -4.12 12.74
C ILE A 11 6.31 -4.11 11.77
N ARG A 12 7.51 -3.76 12.22
CA ARG A 12 8.69 -3.74 11.35
C ARG A 12 9.11 -5.15 10.94
N GLU A 13 8.98 -6.12 11.83
CA GLU A 13 9.25 -7.51 11.50
C GLU A 13 8.24 -8.03 10.47
N ALA A 14 6.97 -7.67 10.65
CA ALA A 14 5.93 -8.02 9.68
C ALA A 14 6.19 -7.40 8.32
N ALA A 15 6.66 -6.15 8.29
CA ALA A 15 7.03 -5.48 7.05
C ALA A 15 8.18 -6.18 6.34
N ARG A 16 9.21 -6.63 7.07
CA ARG A 16 10.31 -7.38 6.49
C ARG A 16 9.85 -8.70 5.89
N GLU A 17 8.98 -9.41 6.60
CA GLU A 17 8.42 -10.67 6.10
C GLU A 17 7.62 -10.44 4.82
N PHE A 18 6.81 -9.38 4.79
CA PHE A 18 6.06 -9.00 3.61
C PHE A 18 6.99 -8.72 2.42
N ILE A 19 8.06 -7.95 2.65
CA ILE A 19 9.03 -7.60 1.61
C ILE A 19 9.70 -8.84 1.02
N GLU A 20 10.01 -9.84 1.85
CA GLU A 20 10.60 -11.09 1.39
C GLU A 20 9.70 -11.83 0.40
N HIS A 21 8.39 -11.60 0.46
CA HIS A 21 7.41 -12.26 -0.39
C HIS A 21 6.90 -11.41 -1.56
N ILE A 22 7.41 -10.19 -1.71
CA ILE A 22 7.00 -9.31 -2.83
C ILE A 22 7.32 -9.95 -4.18
N GLY A 23 8.50 -10.56 -4.32
CA GLY A 23 8.93 -11.16 -5.58
C GLY A 23 8.95 -10.12 -6.70
N GLU A 24 8.35 -10.48 -7.84
CA GLU A 24 8.26 -9.62 -9.01
C GLU A 24 6.99 -8.76 -9.03
N HIS A 25 6.11 -8.95 -8.06
CA HIS A 25 4.89 -8.15 -7.97
C HIS A 25 5.22 -6.69 -7.65
N ARG A 26 4.51 -5.76 -8.28
CA ARG A 26 4.77 -4.33 -8.12
C ARG A 26 3.54 -3.54 -7.67
N VAL A 27 2.33 -4.06 -7.85
CA VAL A 27 1.11 -3.36 -7.46
C VAL A 27 0.42 -4.14 -6.34
N PHE A 28 0.19 -3.46 -5.22
CA PHE A 28 -0.41 -4.04 -4.02
C PHE A 28 -1.62 -3.21 -3.61
N ALA A 29 -2.78 -3.84 -3.59
CA ALA A 29 -4.04 -3.20 -3.21
C ALA A 29 -4.39 -3.58 -1.78
N PHE A 30 -4.43 -2.60 -0.88
CA PHE A 30 -4.65 -2.81 0.54
C PHE A 30 -6.11 -2.59 0.89
N TYR A 31 -6.75 -3.66 1.34
CA TYR A 31 -8.14 -3.66 1.80
C TYR A 31 -8.18 -3.71 3.32
N GLY A 32 -9.14 -3.06 3.90
CA GLY A 32 -9.34 -3.05 5.35
C GLY A 32 -10.21 -1.88 5.75
N GLU A 33 -10.89 -2.02 6.87
CA GLU A 33 -11.71 -0.95 7.40
C GLU A 33 -10.87 0.25 7.85
N MET A 34 -11.51 1.40 7.99
CA MET A 34 -10.86 2.60 8.54
C MET A 34 -10.29 2.26 9.92
N GLY A 35 -9.04 2.62 10.15
CA GLY A 35 -8.37 2.31 11.41
C GLY A 35 -7.77 0.91 11.51
N ALA A 36 -7.88 0.08 10.47
CA ALA A 36 -7.28 -1.26 10.48
C ALA A 36 -5.75 -1.23 10.45
N GLY A 37 -5.14 -0.10 10.08
CA GLY A 37 -3.69 0.05 10.07
C GLY A 37 -3.03 -0.03 8.71
N LYS A 38 -3.78 0.22 7.64
CA LYS A 38 -3.25 0.19 6.27
C LYS A 38 -2.08 1.15 6.07
N THR A 39 -2.27 2.42 6.39
CA THR A 39 -1.23 3.44 6.27
C THR A 39 -0.04 3.13 7.16
N THR A 40 -0.29 2.66 8.37
CA THR A 40 0.77 2.31 9.33
C THR A 40 1.64 1.18 8.79
N PHE A 41 1.03 0.16 8.20
CA PHE A 41 1.78 -0.95 7.62
C PHE A 41 2.56 -0.54 6.37
N ILE A 42 1.94 0.25 5.49
CA ILE A 42 2.62 0.78 4.30
C ILE A 42 3.82 1.63 4.72
N LYS A 43 3.65 2.46 5.74
CA LYS A 43 4.76 3.25 6.28
C LYS A 43 5.92 2.36 6.74
N ALA A 44 5.61 1.30 7.47
CA ALA A 44 6.63 0.37 7.94
C ALA A 44 7.37 -0.30 6.77
N ILE A 45 6.65 -0.70 5.73
CA ILE A 45 7.25 -1.28 4.53
C ILE A 45 8.19 -0.29 3.87
N CYS A 46 7.75 0.96 3.70
CA CYS A 46 8.56 2.00 3.07
C CYS A 46 9.83 2.29 3.87
N GLU A 47 9.73 2.36 5.19
CA GLU A 47 10.89 2.57 6.06
C GLU A 47 11.88 1.42 5.95
N GLU A 48 11.42 0.18 5.90
CA GLU A 48 12.29 -0.99 5.74
C GLU A 48 12.94 -1.03 4.35
N LEU A 49 12.31 -0.44 3.33
CA LEU A 49 12.89 -0.35 1.99
C LEU A 49 13.89 0.82 1.86
N GLY A 50 14.03 1.65 2.87
CA GLY A 50 15.01 2.72 2.91
C GLY A 50 14.49 4.11 2.56
N VAL A 51 13.17 4.31 2.55
CA VAL A 51 12.60 5.64 2.33
C VAL A 51 12.95 6.54 3.52
N GLU A 52 13.57 7.68 3.22
CA GLU A 52 13.93 8.69 4.23
C GLU A 52 12.90 9.82 4.32
N ASP A 53 12.01 9.91 3.34
CA ASP A 53 10.96 10.94 3.32
C ASP A 53 9.94 10.72 4.46
N VAL A 54 9.24 11.80 4.82
CA VAL A 54 8.12 11.69 5.75
C VAL A 54 6.97 10.98 5.04
N ILE A 55 6.59 9.82 5.54
CA ILE A 55 5.56 8.98 4.93
C ILE A 55 4.22 9.28 5.60
N THR A 56 3.29 9.80 4.80
CA THR A 56 1.93 10.10 5.26
C THR A 56 0.93 9.59 4.23
N SER A 57 -0.31 9.37 4.65
CA SER A 57 -1.38 9.12 3.70
C SER A 57 -1.58 10.37 2.84
N PRO A 58 -1.77 10.24 1.52
CA PRO A 58 -2.05 11.39 0.67
C PRO A 58 -3.32 12.11 1.14
N THR A 59 -3.20 13.41 1.45
CA THR A 59 -4.31 14.19 2.01
C THR A 59 -4.97 15.08 0.96
N PHE A 60 -4.15 15.75 0.16
CA PHE A 60 -4.63 16.69 -0.85
C PHE A 60 -4.42 16.18 -2.27
N ALA A 61 -3.54 15.23 -2.46
CA ALA A 61 -3.30 14.56 -3.72
C ALA A 61 -3.76 13.12 -3.60
N ILE A 62 -4.03 12.46 -4.73
CA ILE A 62 -4.39 11.03 -4.76
C ILE A 62 -3.15 10.17 -4.58
N VAL A 63 -1.99 10.66 -4.97
CA VAL A 63 -0.73 9.88 -4.94
C VAL A 63 0.41 10.69 -4.34
N ASN A 64 1.23 10.01 -3.53
CA ASN A 64 2.53 10.51 -3.07
C ASN A 64 3.63 9.66 -3.69
N GLU A 65 4.75 10.29 -4.01
CA GLU A 65 5.95 9.63 -4.51
C GLU A 65 7.05 9.70 -3.45
N TYR A 66 7.63 8.55 -3.13
CA TYR A 66 8.74 8.48 -2.17
C TYR A 66 9.99 7.99 -2.90
N GLY A 67 11.11 8.68 -2.71
CA GLY A 67 12.38 8.29 -3.29
C GLY A 67 13.07 7.18 -2.51
N LEU A 68 13.72 6.26 -3.23
CA LEU A 68 14.54 5.20 -2.67
C LEU A 68 16.03 5.52 -2.84
N PRO A 69 16.91 4.96 -1.98
CA PRO A 69 18.35 5.23 -2.08
C PRO A 69 18.99 4.87 -3.42
N ASP A 70 18.43 3.90 -4.13
CA ASP A 70 18.94 3.44 -5.43
C ASP A 70 18.45 4.29 -6.62
N GLY A 71 17.69 5.34 -6.36
CA GLY A 71 17.12 6.20 -7.40
C GLY A 71 15.74 5.81 -7.88
N ASP A 72 15.24 4.65 -7.48
CA ASP A 72 13.87 4.23 -7.76
C ASP A 72 12.89 4.99 -6.84
N CYS A 73 11.61 4.76 -7.04
CA CYS A 73 10.58 5.40 -6.22
C CYS A 73 9.47 4.41 -5.88
N ILE A 74 8.65 4.80 -4.90
CA ILE A 74 7.43 4.10 -4.50
C ILE A 74 6.28 5.07 -4.67
N TYR A 75 5.19 4.61 -5.28
CA TYR A 75 3.96 5.39 -5.37
C TYR A 75 2.96 4.90 -4.34
N HIS A 76 2.45 5.81 -3.52
CA HIS A 76 1.47 5.52 -2.48
C HIS A 76 0.18 6.24 -2.81
N PHE A 77 -0.88 5.48 -3.09
CA PHE A 77 -2.18 5.99 -3.52
C PHE A 77 -3.20 5.89 -2.38
N ASP A 78 -4.11 6.86 -2.33
CA ASP A 78 -5.27 6.80 -1.46
C ASP A 78 -6.49 7.27 -2.26
N PHE A 79 -7.41 6.36 -2.52
CA PHE A 79 -8.60 6.64 -3.31
C PHE A 79 -9.85 6.87 -2.45
N TYR A 80 -9.69 7.03 -1.16
CA TYR A 80 -10.83 7.20 -0.23
C TYR A 80 -11.76 8.34 -0.63
N ARG A 81 -11.20 9.44 -1.15
CA ARG A 81 -11.95 10.66 -1.48
C ARG A 81 -12.37 10.78 -2.93
N ILE A 82 -12.02 9.86 -3.79
CA ILE A 82 -12.48 9.95 -5.17
C ILE A 82 -13.99 9.67 -5.22
N LYS A 83 -14.67 10.34 -6.12
CA LYS A 83 -16.11 10.21 -6.30
C LYS A 83 -16.46 9.50 -7.59
N LYS A 84 -15.58 9.59 -8.59
CA LYS A 84 -15.79 9.02 -9.91
C LYS A 84 -14.51 8.37 -10.42
N LEU A 85 -14.66 7.25 -11.09
CA LEU A 85 -13.53 6.54 -11.72
C LEU A 85 -12.82 7.43 -12.75
N GLU A 86 -13.50 8.38 -13.35
CA GLU A 86 -12.92 9.33 -14.29
C GLU A 86 -11.73 10.10 -13.70
N GLU A 87 -11.74 10.38 -12.39
CA GLU A 87 -10.62 11.04 -11.71
C GLU A 87 -9.34 10.20 -11.80
N VAL A 88 -9.46 8.88 -11.80
CA VAL A 88 -8.33 7.97 -11.91
C VAL A 88 -7.78 7.98 -13.33
N TYR A 89 -8.67 8.00 -14.32
CA TYR A 89 -8.26 8.14 -15.72
C TYR A 89 -7.57 9.48 -15.98
N ASP A 90 -8.10 10.54 -15.40
CA ASP A 90 -7.55 11.90 -15.58
C ASP A 90 -6.14 12.04 -14.99
N MET A 91 -5.81 11.30 -13.93
CA MET A 91 -4.47 11.34 -13.35
C MET A 91 -3.45 10.52 -14.14
N GLY A 92 -3.88 9.71 -15.11
CA GLY A 92 -2.99 8.85 -15.87
C GLY A 92 -2.48 7.65 -15.09
N PHE A 93 -3.39 6.89 -14.48
CA PHE A 93 -3.03 5.75 -13.61
C PHE A 93 -2.09 4.75 -14.28
N GLU A 94 -2.17 4.60 -15.59
CA GLU A 94 -1.36 3.65 -16.35
C GLU A 94 0.13 3.96 -16.23
N ASP A 95 0.50 5.24 -16.21
CA ASP A 95 1.88 5.66 -16.08
C ASP A 95 2.49 5.26 -14.74
N TYR A 96 1.65 5.09 -13.71
CA TYR A 96 2.10 4.64 -12.40
C TYR A 96 2.08 3.13 -12.28
N PHE A 97 0.94 2.50 -12.58
CA PHE A 97 0.74 1.07 -12.35
C PHE A 97 1.62 0.19 -13.23
N TYR A 98 2.02 0.68 -14.39
CA TYR A 98 2.86 -0.06 -15.33
C TYR A 98 4.28 0.50 -15.43
N SER A 99 4.68 1.33 -14.47
CA SER A 99 6.00 1.96 -14.45
C SER A 99 7.15 1.01 -14.04
N GLY A 100 6.82 -0.11 -13.40
CA GLY A 100 7.81 -0.98 -12.79
C GLY A 100 8.18 -0.59 -11.35
N ALA A 101 7.71 0.55 -10.86
CA ALA A 101 7.89 0.96 -9.47
C ALA A 101 6.86 0.27 -8.57
N LEU A 102 7.19 0.13 -7.28
CA LEU A 102 6.23 -0.37 -6.31
C LEU A 102 5.09 0.62 -6.15
N CYS A 103 3.86 0.12 -6.19
CA CYS A 103 2.65 0.91 -6.00
C CYS A 103 1.86 0.31 -4.85
N PHE A 104 1.63 1.09 -3.81
CA PHE A 104 0.81 0.71 -2.67
C PHE A 104 -0.47 1.52 -2.71
N ILE A 105 -1.61 0.83 -2.75
CA ILE A 105 -2.92 1.45 -2.98
C ILE A 105 -3.81 1.23 -1.77
N GLU A 106 -4.28 2.32 -1.16
CA GLU A 106 -5.31 2.29 -0.13
C GLU A 106 -6.66 2.61 -0.74
N TRP A 107 -7.71 2.00 -0.21
CA TRP A 107 -9.09 2.15 -0.70
C TRP A 107 -9.24 1.82 -2.17
N PRO A 108 -8.84 0.61 -2.60
CA PRO A 108 -8.91 0.25 -4.02
C PRO A 108 -10.30 -0.10 -4.53
N GLU A 109 -11.32 -0.13 -3.66
CA GLU A 109 -12.66 -0.62 -3.98
C GLU A 109 -13.28 0.11 -5.18
N LEU A 110 -13.02 1.43 -5.30
CA LEU A 110 -13.59 2.22 -6.39
C LEU A 110 -12.84 2.08 -7.71
N ILE A 111 -11.65 1.47 -7.69
CA ILE A 111 -10.80 1.41 -8.88
C ILE A 111 -10.44 -0.03 -9.29
N GLU A 112 -11.16 -1.01 -8.77
CA GLU A 112 -10.82 -2.43 -9.00
C GLU A 112 -10.77 -2.78 -10.48
N GLU A 113 -11.64 -2.19 -11.30
CA GLU A 113 -11.67 -2.48 -12.73
C GLU A 113 -10.42 -2.00 -13.49
N VAL A 114 -9.63 -1.09 -12.93
CA VAL A 114 -8.40 -0.61 -13.56
C VAL A 114 -7.14 -1.19 -12.93
N LEU A 115 -7.26 -2.02 -11.88
CA LEU A 115 -6.11 -2.69 -11.30
C LEU A 115 -5.50 -3.67 -12.30
N PRO A 116 -4.14 -3.78 -12.36
CA PRO A 116 -3.50 -4.82 -13.15
C PRO A 116 -3.97 -6.22 -12.70
N GLU A 117 -4.01 -7.16 -13.63
CA GLU A 117 -4.43 -8.54 -13.32
C GLU A 117 -3.54 -9.22 -12.28
N ASP A 118 -2.26 -8.86 -12.25
CA ASP A 118 -1.29 -9.41 -11.31
C ASP A 118 -1.16 -8.60 -10.01
N ALA A 119 -2.05 -7.63 -9.80
CA ALA A 119 -2.06 -6.88 -8.54
C ALA A 119 -2.35 -7.82 -7.37
N VAL A 120 -1.57 -7.69 -6.32
CA VAL A 120 -1.73 -8.51 -5.12
C VAL A 120 -2.74 -7.83 -4.19
N LYS A 121 -3.75 -8.57 -3.78
CA LYS A 121 -4.74 -8.09 -2.80
C LYS A 121 -4.23 -8.38 -1.40
N VAL A 122 -4.08 -7.35 -0.61
CA VAL A 122 -3.62 -7.44 0.78
C VAL A 122 -4.76 -7.02 1.69
N ASN A 123 -5.19 -7.94 2.55
CA ASN A 123 -6.26 -7.66 3.51
C ASN A 123 -5.68 -7.47 4.90
N ILE A 124 -6.03 -6.36 5.55
CA ILE A 124 -5.62 -6.08 6.92
C ILE A 124 -6.87 -6.05 7.78
N THR A 125 -6.89 -6.87 8.82
CA THR A 125 -8.01 -7.00 9.74
C THR A 125 -7.54 -6.71 11.17
N GLU A 126 -8.27 -5.87 11.89
CA GLU A 126 -8.07 -5.70 13.32
C GLU A 126 -8.86 -6.80 14.04
N ASN A 127 -8.18 -7.57 14.89
CA ASN A 127 -8.80 -8.64 15.65
C ASN A 127 -9.38 -8.10 16.98
N ALA A 128 -10.23 -8.89 17.63
CA ALA A 128 -10.89 -8.48 18.87
C ALA A 128 -9.91 -8.16 20.01
N ASP A 129 -8.74 -8.77 20.00
CA ASP A 129 -7.69 -8.55 21.02
C ASP A 129 -6.75 -7.38 20.68
N GLY A 130 -7.03 -6.64 19.63
CA GLY A 130 -6.21 -5.51 19.19
C GLY A 130 -5.06 -5.89 18.27
N SER A 131 -4.82 -7.17 18.04
CA SER A 131 -3.82 -7.61 17.07
C SER A 131 -4.32 -7.37 15.63
N ARG A 132 -3.41 -7.43 14.67
CA ARG A 132 -3.74 -7.27 13.25
C ARG A 132 -3.37 -8.55 12.51
N THR A 133 -4.17 -8.91 11.52
CA THR A 133 -3.89 -10.02 10.61
C THR A 133 -3.77 -9.47 9.20
N ILE A 134 -2.71 -9.87 8.50
CA ILE A 134 -2.45 -9.46 7.14
C ILE A 134 -2.47 -10.71 6.27
N ASN A 135 -3.40 -10.74 5.29
CA ASN A 135 -3.53 -11.84 4.33
C ASN A 135 -3.20 -11.35 2.92
N TYR A 136 -2.37 -12.09 2.21
CA TYR A 136 -1.99 -11.76 0.83
C TYR A 136 -1.59 -12.97 0.03
#